data_d4435c1a757c9b59406ffe21b681530c
#
_entry.id   d4435c1a757c9b59406ffe21b681530c
#
_cell.length_a   1.000
_cell.length_b   1.000
_cell.length_c   1.000
_cell.angle_alpha   90.00
_cell.angle_beta   90.00
_cell.angle_gamma   90.00
#
_symmetry.space_group_name_H-M   'P 1'
#
loop_
_entity.id
_entity.type
_entity.pdbx_description
1 polymer ?
#
loop_
_entity_poly.entity_id
_entity_poly.type
_entity_poly.pdbx_seq_one_letter_code
_entity_poly.pdbx_strand_id
1 'polypeptide(L)'
;MIALLPFVLFITLIVALVWLMPSKGVVGERRVAKMLSSKLPEDYVVVNDITIPCCIGTTQIDHIVFSTHGIFVIETKNYSGWISGTDKAEYWQENMYGYKYKFRNPIQQNYAHVKALQALLPLGDHCFHSIVTFADSVSLRNRHNALVVNNRYLIDTILQFSSIVIPQAELQKHIDTVLKSALVEKDTHKQHIRNIKSNVELRNWKIKNNICPRCGSQLIKRRGKYGSFYGCSNYPKCKFTFN
;
A
#
# COMPACT_ATOMS: atom_id res chain seq x y z
N MET A 1 -26.85 -11.38 43.93
CA MET A 1 -27.00 -10.77 42.60
C MET A 1 -26.26 -9.42 42.38
N ILE A 2 -25.78 -8.77 43.45
CA ILE A 2 -25.19 -7.41 43.35
C ILE A 2 -23.70 -7.41 42.97
N ALA A 3 -22.97 -8.52 43.09
CA ALA A 3 -21.52 -8.58 42.83
C ALA A 3 -21.11 -8.76 41.34
N LEU A 4 -22.04 -9.12 40.46
CA LEU A 4 -21.73 -9.33 39.00
C LEU A 4 -21.70 -8.03 38.18
N LEU A 5 -22.42 -7.00 38.61
CA LEU A 5 -22.53 -5.73 37.87
C LEU A 5 -21.19 -5.00 37.69
N PRO A 6 -20.34 -4.81 38.74
CA PRO A 6 -19.06 -4.16 38.59
C PRO A 6 -18.06 -4.95 37.72
N PHE A 7 -18.17 -6.29 37.72
CA PHE A 7 -17.34 -7.15 36.90
C PHE A 7 -17.72 -7.04 35.42
N VAL A 8 -19.00 -6.99 35.08
CA VAL A 8 -19.50 -6.78 33.72
C VAL A 8 -19.11 -5.39 33.22
N LEU A 9 -19.25 -4.34 34.05
CA LEU A 9 -18.84 -2.98 33.70
C LEU A 9 -17.32 -2.88 33.47
N PHE A 10 -16.53 -3.59 34.26
CA PHE A 10 -15.06 -3.65 34.09
C PHE A 10 -14.67 -4.34 32.77
N ILE A 11 -15.32 -5.47 32.42
CA ILE A 11 -15.07 -6.15 31.15
C ILE A 11 -15.51 -5.28 29.98
N THR A 12 -16.68 -4.63 30.03
CA THR A 12 -17.14 -3.75 28.95
C THR A 12 -16.22 -2.56 28.77
N LEU A 13 -15.67 -2.00 29.84
CA LEU A 13 -14.68 -0.92 29.79
C LEU A 13 -13.37 -1.39 29.14
N ILE A 14 -12.87 -2.57 29.51
CA ILE A 14 -11.66 -3.16 28.88
C ILE A 14 -11.90 -3.40 27.38
N VAL A 15 -13.03 -4.01 27.01
CA VAL A 15 -13.39 -4.24 25.62
C VAL A 15 -13.49 -2.93 24.86
N ALA A 16 -14.11 -1.89 25.41
CA ALA A 16 -14.18 -0.57 24.81
C ALA A 16 -12.79 0.06 24.64
N LEU A 17 -11.91 -0.04 25.65
CA LEU A 17 -10.53 0.44 25.57
C LEU A 17 -9.72 -0.29 24.50
N VAL A 18 -9.88 -1.62 24.36
CA VAL A 18 -9.21 -2.41 23.32
C VAL A 18 -9.70 -2.00 21.91
N TRP A 19 -11.00 -1.70 21.77
CA TRP A 19 -11.58 -1.22 20.51
C TRP A 19 -11.11 0.20 20.13
N LEU A 20 -10.74 1.01 21.11
CA LEU A 20 -10.19 2.36 20.90
C LEU A 20 -8.69 2.36 20.57
N MET A 21 -7.98 1.23 20.74
CA MET A 21 -6.57 1.16 20.41
C MET A 21 -6.34 1.20 18.89
N PRO A 22 -5.44 2.08 18.40
CA PRO A 22 -5.15 2.13 16.98
C PRO A 22 -4.52 0.81 16.52
N SER A 23 -4.87 0.39 15.30
CA SER A 23 -4.28 -0.81 14.70
C SER A 23 -2.75 -0.70 14.58
N LYS A 24 -2.06 -1.84 14.53
CA LYS A 24 -0.59 -1.87 14.35
C LYS A 24 -0.15 -1.10 13.10
N GLY A 25 -0.94 -1.13 12.01
CA GLY A 25 -0.69 -0.36 10.79
C GLY A 25 -0.64 1.14 11.08
N VAL A 26 -1.71 1.69 11.65
CA VAL A 26 -1.82 3.11 12.01
C VAL A 26 -0.69 3.57 12.93
N VAL A 27 -0.26 2.74 13.87
CA VAL A 27 0.90 3.07 14.75
C VAL A 27 2.19 3.17 13.94
N GLY A 28 2.40 2.25 12.99
CA GLY A 28 3.56 2.27 12.09
C GLY A 28 3.59 3.52 11.22
N GLU A 29 2.50 3.82 10.54
CA GLU A 29 2.33 5.00 9.69
C GLU A 29 2.58 6.30 10.48
N ARG A 30 1.99 6.47 11.66
CA ARG A 30 2.23 7.64 12.52
C ARG A 30 3.70 7.80 12.92
N ARG A 31 4.41 6.69 13.17
CA ARG A 31 5.85 6.70 13.47
C ARG A 31 6.65 7.18 12.27
N VAL A 32 6.35 6.69 11.07
CA VAL A 32 7.00 7.09 9.83
C VAL A 32 6.68 8.55 9.51
N ALA A 33 5.41 8.99 9.62
CA ALA A 33 5.01 10.38 9.44
C ALA A 33 5.81 11.33 10.33
N LYS A 34 5.92 11.01 11.63
CA LYS A 34 6.72 11.80 12.58
C LYS A 34 8.19 11.84 12.18
N MET A 35 8.76 10.72 11.76
CA MET A 35 10.15 10.63 11.35
C MET A 35 10.42 11.47 10.09
N LEU A 36 9.57 11.39 9.08
CA LEU A 36 9.66 12.18 7.85
C LEU A 36 9.61 13.68 8.18
N SER A 37 8.61 14.12 8.93
CA SER A 37 8.43 15.53 9.27
C SER A 37 9.53 16.10 10.19
N SER A 38 10.24 15.25 10.97
CA SER A 38 11.25 15.73 11.92
C SER A 38 12.69 15.62 11.41
N LYS A 39 12.95 14.79 10.39
CA LYS A 39 14.31 14.50 9.94
C LYS A 39 14.61 14.93 8.50
N LEU A 40 13.59 15.15 7.69
CA LEU A 40 13.79 15.71 6.34
C LEU A 40 14.05 17.23 6.44
N PRO A 41 14.85 17.80 5.51
CA PRO A 41 15.04 19.23 5.37
C PRO A 41 13.71 19.99 5.16
N GLU A 42 13.68 21.29 5.49
CA GLU A 42 12.47 22.12 5.44
C GLU A 42 11.89 22.32 4.03
N ASP A 43 12.69 22.14 3.01
CA ASP A 43 12.27 22.20 1.59
C ASP A 43 11.56 20.92 1.11
N TYR A 44 11.46 19.89 1.97
CA TYR A 44 10.68 18.70 1.73
C TYR A 44 9.29 18.81 2.34
N VAL A 45 8.25 18.72 1.53
CA VAL A 45 6.86 18.78 1.99
C VAL A 45 6.28 17.38 2.13
N VAL A 46 5.86 17.03 3.35
CA VAL A 46 5.31 15.71 3.68
C VAL A 46 3.79 15.76 3.72
N VAL A 47 3.13 14.93 2.94
CA VAL A 47 1.68 14.71 2.95
C VAL A 47 1.42 13.29 3.39
N ASN A 48 0.60 13.10 4.43
CA ASN A 48 0.31 11.81 5.01
C ASN A 48 -1.16 11.44 4.83
N ASP A 49 -1.44 10.12 4.73
CA ASP A 49 -2.80 9.54 4.74
C ASP A 49 -3.73 10.23 3.75
N ILE A 50 -3.32 10.24 2.48
CA ILE A 50 -4.07 10.92 1.43
C ILE A 50 -4.75 9.91 0.51
N THR A 51 -6.04 10.10 0.26
CA THR A 51 -6.82 9.31 -0.71
C THR A 51 -7.00 10.12 -1.98
N ILE A 52 -6.59 9.56 -3.11
CA ILE A 52 -6.69 10.18 -4.44
C ILE A 52 -7.43 9.27 -5.43
N PRO A 53 -8.03 9.83 -6.49
CA PRO A 53 -8.67 9.04 -7.54
C PRO A 53 -7.64 8.19 -8.30
N CYS A 54 -8.07 7.02 -8.75
CA CYS A 54 -7.31 6.15 -9.65
C CYS A 54 -8.24 5.51 -10.68
N CYS A 55 -7.67 4.78 -11.66
CA CYS A 55 -8.45 4.20 -12.77
C CYS A 55 -9.64 3.32 -12.34
N ILE A 56 -9.63 2.78 -11.11
CA ILE A 56 -10.66 1.86 -10.60
C ILE A 56 -11.14 2.34 -9.23
N GLY A 57 -11.54 3.61 -9.11
CA GLY A 57 -12.01 4.20 -7.86
C GLY A 57 -10.96 5.08 -7.20
N THR A 58 -10.55 4.76 -5.98
CA THR A 58 -9.61 5.56 -5.20
C THR A 58 -8.49 4.70 -4.63
N THR A 59 -7.37 5.34 -4.31
CA THR A 59 -6.25 4.72 -3.64
C THR A 59 -5.79 5.60 -2.48
N GLN A 60 -5.53 4.99 -1.33
CA GLN A 60 -4.98 5.64 -0.15
C GLN A 60 -3.47 5.47 -0.16
N ILE A 61 -2.75 6.55 0.00
CA ILE A 61 -1.28 6.58 0.04
C ILE A 61 -0.86 6.96 1.44
N ASP A 62 0.00 6.15 2.05
CA ASP A 62 0.43 6.36 3.43
C ASP A 62 1.19 7.68 3.56
N HIS A 63 2.22 7.89 2.71
CA HIS A 63 3.00 9.14 2.72
C HIS A 63 3.45 9.51 1.32
N ILE A 64 3.39 10.81 1.01
CA ILE A 64 4.03 11.42 -0.15
C ILE A 64 5.00 12.47 0.35
N VAL A 65 6.22 12.45 -0.14
CA VAL A 65 7.21 13.50 0.12
C VAL A 65 7.52 14.22 -1.19
N PHE A 66 7.25 15.51 -1.23
CA PHE A 66 7.53 16.39 -2.36
C PHE A 66 8.83 17.15 -2.15
N SER A 67 9.69 17.16 -3.13
CA SER A 67 10.91 17.98 -3.17
C SER A 67 11.31 18.28 -4.62
N THR A 68 12.28 19.17 -4.81
CA THR A 68 12.89 19.41 -6.14
C THR A 68 13.61 18.18 -6.68
N HIS A 69 13.95 17.23 -5.82
CA HIS A 69 14.63 15.98 -6.17
C HIS A 69 13.68 14.84 -6.57
N GLY A 70 12.35 15.10 -6.52
CA GLY A 70 11.32 14.17 -6.92
C GLY A 70 10.17 14.07 -5.93
N ILE A 71 9.21 13.21 -6.29
CA ILE A 71 8.03 12.85 -5.49
C ILE A 71 8.23 11.42 -4.98
N PHE A 72 8.44 11.29 -3.68
CA PHE A 72 8.65 9.99 -3.03
C PHE A 72 7.31 9.47 -2.53
N VAL A 73 6.89 8.33 -3.05
CA VAL A 73 5.66 7.63 -2.66
C VAL A 73 6.05 6.49 -1.75
N ILE A 74 5.60 6.53 -0.50
CA ILE A 74 6.08 5.65 0.55
C ILE A 74 4.93 4.81 1.08
N GLU A 75 5.08 3.50 0.97
CA GLU A 75 4.21 2.48 1.56
C GLU A 75 4.84 1.95 2.84
N THR A 76 4.10 2.00 3.94
CA THR A 76 4.57 1.59 5.27
C THR A 76 4.04 0.22 5.66
N LYS A 77 4.93 -0.67 6.10
CA LYS A 77 4.56 -2.00 6.62
C LYS A 77 5.09 -2.20 8.03
N ASN A 78 4.18 -2.22 9.00
CA ASN A 78 4.51 -2.42 10.41
C ASN A 78 4.38 -3.90 10.82
N TYR A 79 5.20 -4.74 10.19
CA TYR A 79 5.34 -6.17 10.47
C TYR A 79 6.48 -6.45 11.46
N SER A 80 6.66 -7.73 11.80
CA SER A 80 7.73 -8.21 12.68
C SER A 80 8.32 -9.51 12.14
N GLY A 81 9.47 -9.93 12.66
CA GLY A 81 10.11 -11.19 12.25
C GLY A 81 10.74 -11.14 10.86
N TRP A 82 10.58 -12.21 10.09
CA TRP A 82 11.22 -12.34 8.77
C TRP A 82 10.21 -12.12 7.65
N ILE A 83 10.55 -11.24 6.72
CA ILE A 83 9.78 -10.99 5.52
C ILE A 83 10.49 -11.61 4.33
N SER A 84 9.74 -12.37 3.53
CA SER A 84 10.19 -12.95 2.29
C SER A 84 9.18 -12.73 1.16
N GLY A 85 9.67 -12.51 -0.05
CA GLY A 85 8.88 -12.32 -1.25
C GLY A 85 9.77 -11.85 -2.39
N THR A 86 9.28 -11.88 -3.62
CA THR A 86 9.97 -11.36 -4.79
C THR A 86 9.20 -10.20 -5.38
N ASP A 87 9.85 -9.36 -6.17
CA ASP A 87 9.22 -8.17 -6.79
C ASP A 87 8.00 -8.55 -7.64
N LYS A 88 8.01 -9.75 -8.24
CA LYS A 88 6.95 -10.24 -9.13
C LYS A 88 5.86 -11.06 -8.45
N ALA A 89 6.08 -11.52 -7.21
CA ALA A 89 5.12 -12.33 -6.48
C ALA A 89 3.86 -11.51 -6.17
N GLU A 90 2.68 -12.12 -6.23
CA GLU A 90 1.42 -11.47 -5.86
C GLU A 90 1.33 -11.25 -4.34
N TYR A 91 1.87 -12.19 -3.57
CA TYR A 91 1.90 -12.16 -2.11
C TYR A 91 3.31 -12.33 -1.58
N TRP A 92 3.61 -11.61 -0.51
CA TRP A 92 4.77 -11.79 0.34
C TRP A 92 4.37 -12.53 1.61
N GLN A 93 5.36 -12.95 2.38
CA GLN A 93 5.16 -13.74 3.58
C GLN A 93 5.90 -13.15 4.77
N GLU A 94 5.18 -12.97 5.86
CA GLU A 94 5.74 -12.75 7.19
C GLU A 94 5.91 -14.10 7.89
N ASN A 95 7.06 -14.34 8.50
CA ASN A 95 7.31 -15.47 9.39
C ASN A 95 7.65 -14.94 10.78
N MET A 96 6.78 -15.19 11.72
CA MET A 96 6.93 -14.78 13.11
C MET A 96 6.68 -15.98 14.03
N TYR A 97 7.72 -16.38 14.81
CA TYR A 97 7.66 -17.52 15.73
C TYR A 97 7.19 -18.84 15.07
N GLY A 98 7.57 -19.09 13.81
CA GLY A 98 7.14 -20.27 13.06
C GLY A 98 5.79 -20.15 12.35
N TYR A 99 4.98 -19.15 12.68
CA TYR A 99 3.73 -18.86 11.97
C TYR A 99 3.99 -18.03 10.71
N LYS A 100 3.32 -18.42 9.63
CA LYS A 100 3.48 -17.80 8.31
C LYS A 100 2.19 -17.09 7.90
N TYR A 101 2.27 -15.78 7.71
CA TYR A 101 1.15 -14.94 7.27
C TYR A 101 1.45 -14.37 5.87
N LYS A 102 0.50 -14.51 4.96
CA LYS A 102 0.60 -13.93 3.61
C LYS A 102 -0.01 -12.53 3.59
N PHE A 103 0.65 -11.61 2.90
CA PHE A 103 0.12 -10.27 2.64
C PHE A 103 0.42 -9.86 1.19
N ARG A 104 -0.31 -8.89 0.66
CA ARG A 104 -0.11 -8.41 -0.70
C ARG A 104 1.27 -7.82 -0.86
N ASN A 105 1.86 -8.03 -2.05
CA ASN A 105 3.15 -7.47 -2.40
C ASN A 105 3.13 -5.93 -2.31
N PRO A 106 3.88 -5.33 -1.38
CA PRO A 106 3.84 -3.88 -1.16
C PRO A 106 4.50 -3.10 -2.30
N ILE A 107 5.40 -3.71 -3.07
CA ILE A 107 5.98 -3.09 -4.27
C ILE A 107 4.88 -2.87 -5.32
N GLN A 108 4.02 -3.88 -5.55
CA GLN A 108 2.93 -3.77 -6.51
C GLN A 108 1.84 -2.80 -6.01
N GLN A 109 1.60 -2.77 -4.71
CA GLN A 109 0.68 -1.82 -4.09
C GLN A 109 1.18 -0.40 -4.32
N ASN A 110 2.42 -0.12 -3.96
CA ASN A 110 3.01 1.21 -4.10
C ASN A 110 3.19 1.65 -5.56
N TYR A 111 3.44 0.69 -6.47
CA TYR A 111 3.43 0.97 -7.91
C TYR A 111 2.07 1.50 -8.39
N ALA A 112 0.96 0.96 -7.88
CA ALA A 112 -0.37 1.46 -8.21
C ALA A 112 -0.60 2.88 -7.67
N HIS A 113 -0.06 3.21 -6.48
CA HIS A 113 -0.08 4.56 -5.93
C HIS A 113 0.70 5.55 -6.80
N VAL A 114 1.91 5.17 -7.24
CA VAL A 114 2.71 5.99 -8.18
C VAL A 114 1.93 6.23 -9.47
N LYS A 115 1.31 5.21 -10.05
CA LYS A 115 0.51 5.36 -11.29
C LYS A 115 -0.69 6.28 -11.12
N ALA A 116 -1.33 6.28 -9.94
CA ALA A 116 -2.41 7.21 -9.65
C ALA A 116 -1.91 8.67 -9.58
N LEU A 117 -0.74 8.91 -8.95
CA LEU A 117 -0.13 10.24 -8.92
C LEU A 117 0.34 10.71 -10.30
N GLN A 118 0.91 9.81 -11.11
CA GLN A 118 1.30 10.10 -12.50
C GLN A 118 0.11 10.50 -13.38
N ALA A 119 -1.07 9.98 -13.10
CA ALA A 119 -2.29 10.38 -13.82
C ALA A 119 -2.78 11.79 -13.43
N LEU A 120 -2.42 12.28 -12.25
CA LEU A 120 -2.80 13.62 -11.76
C LEU A 120 -1.78 14.70 -12.14
N LEU A 121 -0.51 14.32 -12.26
CA LEU A 121 0.60 15.25 -12.39
C LEU A 121 1.27 15.12 -13.78
N PRO A 122 1.46 16.23 -14.51
CA PRO A 122 2.12 16.23 -15.83
C PRO A 122 3.64 16.14 -15.69
N LEU A 123 4.13 15.08 -15.01
CA LEU A 123 5.54 14.83 -14.72
C LEU A 123 6.00 13.51 -15.34
N GLY A 124 7.24 13.44 -15.78
CA GLY A 124 7.86 12.21 -16.29
C GLY A 124 8.07 11.15 -15.19
N ASP A 125 8.18 9.90 -15.60
CA ASP A 125 8.36 8.75 -14.68
C ASP A 125 9.57 8.93 -13.75
N HIS A 126 10.63 9.58 -14.22
CA HIS A 126 11.86 9.82 -13.46
C HIS A 126 11.69 10.77 -12.25
N CYS A 127 10.57 11.51 -12.20
CA CYS A 127 10.24 12.36 -11.06
C CYS A 127 9.62 11.59 -9.89
N PHE A 128 9.26 10.31 -10.06
CA PHE A 128 8.56 9.53 -9.04
C PHE A 128 9.44 8.40 -8.49
N HIS A 129 9.54 8.33 -7.18
CA HIS A 129 10.32 7.32 -6.47
C HIS A 129 9.42 6.50 -5.56
N SER A 130 9.30 5.19 -5.86
CA SER A 130 8.52 4.24 -5.07
C SER A 130 9.39 3.65 -3.97
N ILE A 131 9.03 3.84 -2.70
CA ILE A 131 9.74 3.31 -1.55
C ILE A 131 8.78 2.49 -0.69
N VAL A 132 9.18 1.26 -0.35
CA VAL A 132 8.48 0.45 0.66
C VAL A 132 9.34 0.44 1.92
N THR A 133 8.74 0.82 3.05
CA THR A 133 9.46 0.80 4.33
C THR A 133 8.84 -0.15 5.33
N PHE A 134 9.69 -0.90 6.01
CA PHE A 134 9.33 -1.85 7.05
C PHE A 134 9.81 -1.38 8.42
N ALA A 135 9.10 -1.81 9.48
CA ALA A 135 9.55 -1.61 10.85
C ALA A 135 10.98 -2.14 11.05
N ASP A 136 11.75 -1.52 11.95
CA ASP A 136 13.16 -1.88 12.19
C ASP A 136 13.34 -3.27 12.80
N SER A 137 12.29 -3.85 13.37
CA SER A 137 12.25 -5.23 13.88
C SER A 137 12.17 -6.28 12.78
N VAL A 138 11.93 -5.87 11.52
CA VAL A 138 11.82 -6.78 10.37
C VAL A 138 13.21 -7.14 9.83
N SER A 139 13.43 -8.43 9.57
CA SER A 139 14.54 -8.95 8.78
C SER A 139 14.08 -9.26 7.35
N LEU A 140 14.54 -8.48 6.39
CA LEU A 140 14.27 -8.69 4.97
C LEU A 140 15.18 -9.82 4.45
N ARG A 141 14.59 -10.88 3.89
CA ARG A 141 15.30 -12.09 3.44
C ARG A 141 15.69 -12.07 1.96
N ASN A 142 15.05 -11.25 1.17
CA ASN A 142 15.30 -11.14 -0.26
C ASN A 142 15.91 -9.78 -0.60
N ARG A 143 16.72 -9.75 -1.66
CA ARG A 143 17.10 -8.51 -2.33
C ARG A 143 16.02 -8.15 -3.34
N HIS A 144 15.75 -6.86 -3.49
CA HIS A 144 14.75 -6.32 -4.39
C HIS A 144 15.41 -5.31 -5.35
N ASN A 145 14.90 -5.22 -6.57
CA ASN A 145 15.26 -4.14 -7.49
C ASN A 145 14.57 -2.82 -7.11
N ALA A 146 13.39 -2.91 -6.46
CA ALA A 146 12.70 -1.77 -5.89
C ALA A 146 13.35 -1.32 -4.57
N LEU A 147 13.15 -0.06 -4.19
CA LEU A 147 13.61 0.49 -2.92
C LEU A 147 12.76 -0.09 -1.76
N VAL A 148 13.25 -1.12 -1.13
CA VAL A 148 12.66 -1.78 0.02
C VAL A 148 13.62 -1.69 1.18
N VAL A 149 13.26 -0.93 2.21
CA VAL A 149 14.18 -0.59 3.32
C VAL A 149 13.52 -0.77 4.68
N ASN A 150 14.32 -0.79 5.75
CA ASN A 150 13.81 -0.59 7.11
C ASN A 150 13.69 0.90 7.42
N ASN A 151 12.81 1.28 8.35
CA ASN A 151 12.54 2.66 8.72
C ASN A 151 13.81 3.46 9.03
N ARG A 152 14.82 2.83 9.66
CA ARG A 152 16.12 3.46 9.98
C ARG A 152 16.87 3.99 8.76
N TYR A 153 16.65 3.41 7.59
CA TYR A 153 17.33 3.80 6.34
C TYR A 153 16.48 4.70 5.43
N LEU A 154 15.21 4.94 5.79
CA LEU A 154 14.26 5.65 4.92
C LEU A 154 14.72 7.08 4.59
N ILE A 155 15.18 7.83 5.59
CA ILE A 155 15.64 9.21 5.39
C ILE A 155 16.87 9.24 4.47
N ASP A 156 17.86 8.40 4.73
CA ASP A 156 19.09 8.32 3.92
C ASP A 156 18.75 7.90 2.48
N THR A 157 17.77 6.99 2.32
CA THR A 157 17.29 6.56 1.00
C THR A 157 16.68 7.73 0.22
N ILE A 158 15.87 8.58 0.87
CA ILE A 158 15.29 9.77 0.23
C ILE A 158 16.40 10.78 -0.13
N LEU A 159 17.31 11.05 0.78
CA LEU A 159 18.37 12.05 0.61
C LEU A 159 19.48 11.65 -0.37
N GLN A 160 19.54 10.40 -0.82
CA GLN A 160 20.42 9.96 -1.90
C GLN A 160 20.06 10.61 -3.25
N PHE A 161 18.81 11.02 -3.44
CA PHE A 161 18.36 11.70 -4.64
C PHE A 161 18.72 13.19 -4.56
N SER A 162 19.79 13.58 -5.23
CA SER A 162 20.36 14.96 -5.17
C SER A 162 20.15 15.75 -6.44
N SER A 163 19.77 15.10 -7.57
CA SER A 163 19.52 15.78 -8.84
C SER A 163 18.20 16.55 -8.79
N ILE A 164 18.19 17.79 -9.27
CA ILE A 164 16.95 18.56 -9.40
C ILE A 164 16.21 18.06 -10.65
N VAL A 165 15.00 17.50 -10.44
CA VAL A 165 14.13 16.97 -11.49
C VAL A 165 12.77 17.70 -11.56
N ILE A 166 12.44 18.49 -10.54
CA ILE A 166 11.25 19.34 -10.48
C ILE A 166 11.71 20.77 -10.16
N PRO A 167 11.40 21.76 -11.03
CA PRO A 167 11.70 23.16 -10.73
C PRO A 167 11.01 23.63 -9.45
N GLN A 168 11.73 24.36 -8.60
CA GLN A 168 11.17 24.90 -7.35
C GLN A 168 9.89 25.70 -7.56
N ALA A 169 9.82 26.48 -8.65
CA ALA A 169 8.64 27.28 -8.97
C ALA A 169 7.39 26.46 -9.30
N GLU A 170 7.53 25.19 -9.68
CA GLU A 170 6.42 24.30 -10.04
C GLU A 170 5.99 23.40 -8.87
N LEU A 171 6.86 23.22 -7.88
CA LEU A 171 6.65 22.27 -6.78
C LEU A 171 5.33 22.52 -6.04
N GLN A 172 5.05 23.79 -5.69
CA GLN A 172 3.81 24.16 -4.98
C GLN A 172 2.56 23.84 -5.79
N LYS A 173 2.59 24.08 -7.11
CA LYS A 173 1.48 23.74 -8.01
C LYS A 173 1.17 22.25 -8.01
N HIS A 174 2.18 21.39 -7.99
CA HIS A 174 1.99 19.94 -7.93
C HIS A 174 1.41 19.49 -6.58
N ILE A 175 1.89 20.05 -5.47
CA ILE A 175 1.32 19.82 -4.13
C ILE A 175 -0.15 20.21 -4.11
N ASP A 176 -0.49 21.42 -4.56
CA ASP A 176 -1.86 21.92 -4.59
C ASP A 176 -2.77 21.06 -5.46
N THR A 177 -2.27 20.56 -6.59
CA THR A 177 -3.03 19.67 -7.48
C THR A 177 -3.41 18.38 -6.76
N VAL A 178 -2.46 17.75 -6.05
CA VAL A 178 -2.71 16.53 -5.29
C VAL A 178 -3.66 16.78 -4.12
N LEU A 179 -3.45 17.86 -3.35
CA LEU A 179 -4.31 18.22 -2.22
C LEU A 179 -5.74 18.56 -2.66
N LYS A 180 -5.92 19.25 -3.80
CA LYS A 180 -7.25 19.55 -4.36
C LYS A 180 -7.96 18.28 -4.80
N SER A 181 -7.26 17.33 -5.42
CA SER A 181 -7.85 16.04 -5.80
C SER A 181 -8.34 15.24 -4.59
N ALA A 182 -7.62 15.32 -3.46
CA ALA A 182 -8.01 14.69 -2.20
C ALA A 182 -9.20 15.38 -1.51
N LEU A 183 -9.31 16.70 -1.61
CA LEU A 183 -10.38 17.47 -0.95
C LEU A 183 -11.75 17.30 -1.60
N VAL A 184 -11.82 16.96 -2.89
CA VAL A 184 -13.07 16.65 -3.60
C VAL A 184 -13.74 15.39 -3.04
N GLU A 185 -13.01 14.57 -2.32
CA GLU A 185 -13.45 13.26 -1.83
C GLU A 185 -13.56 13.17 -0.29
N LYS A 186 -13.96 14.22 0.43
CA LYS A 186 -14.17 14.15 1.90
C LYS A 186 -15.16 13.08 2.39
N ASP A 187 -15.88 12.41 1.48
CA ASP A 187 -16.77 11.28 1.77
C ASP A 187 -16.14 9.89 1.50
N THR A 188 -14.84 9.86 1.20
CA THR A 188 -14.20 8.74 0.50
C THR A 188 -13.85 7.52 1.33
N HIS A 189 -13.64 7.61 2.63
CA HIS A 189 -13.29 6.40 3.40
C HIS A 189 -14.42 5.35 3.32
N LYS A 190 -15.68 5.78 3.40
CA LYS A 190 -16.85 4.90 3.18
C LYS A 190 -16.95 4.43 1.73
N GLN A 191 -16.63 5.32 0.78
CA GLN A 191 -16.68 5.02 -0.66
C GLN A 191 -15.53 4.10 -1.08
N HIS A 192 -14.33 4.27 -0.53
CA HIS A 192 -13.19 3.39 -0.74
C HIS A 192 -13.51 1.95 -0.29
N ILE A 193 -14.04 1.77 0.93
CA ILE A 193 -14.47 0.45 1.43
C ILE A 193 -15.57 -0.16 0.54
N ARG A 194 -16.53 0.64 0.06
CA ARG A 194 -17.56 0.16 -0.88
C ARG A 194 -16.94 -0.26 -2.20
N ASN A 195 -16.03 0.52 -2.78
CA ASN A 195 -15.35 0.22 -4.04
C ASN A 195 -14.48 -1.04 -3.93
N ILE A 196 -13.74 -1.23 -2.82
CA ILE A 196 -12.98 -2.46 -2.57
C ILE A 196 -13.93 -3.67 -2.50
N LYS A 197 -15.04 -3.59 -1.75
CA LYS A 197 -16.02 -4.66 -1.65
C LYS A 197 -16.62 -4.99 -3.02
N SER A 198 -17.08 -3.99 -3.77
CA SER A 198 -17.65 -4.21 -5.10
C SER A 198 -16.63 -4.79 -6.11
N ASN A 199 -15.36 -4.38 -6.04
CA ASN A 199 -14.31 -4.93 -6.89
C ASN A 199 -13.97 -6.39 -6.53
N VAL A 200 -13.95 -6.73 -5.24
CA VAL A 200 -13.78 -8.12 -4.77
C VAL A 200 -14.97 -8.97 -5.18
N GLU A 201 -16.19 -8.49 -5.02
CA GLU A 201 -17.41 -9.17 -5.44
C GLU A 201 -17.45 -9.38 -6.95
N LEU A 202 -17.11 -8.34 -7.74
CA LEU A 202 -17.01 -8.43 -9.20
C LEU A 202 -15.93 -9.41 -9.65
N ARG A 203 -14.76 -9.42 -8.98
CA ARG A 203 -13.69 -10.39 -9.24
C ARG A 203 -14.18 -11.82 -8.97
N ASN A 204 -14.79 -12.04 -7.81
CA ASN A 204 -15.31 -13.36 -7.42
C ASN A 204 -16.44 -13.81 -8.35
N TRP A 205 -17.31 -12.90 -8.74
CA TRP A 205 -18.36 -13.15 -9.72
C TRP A 205 -17.79 -13.56 -11.08
N LYS A 206 -16.77 -12.84 -11.59
CA LYS A 206 -16.09 -13.21 -12.84
C LYS A 206 -15.47 -14.59 -12.77
N ILE A 207 -14.75 -14.90 -11.68
CA ILE A 207 -14.13 -16.22 -11.48
C ILE A 207 -15.21 -17.32 -11.46
N LYS A 208 -16.29 -17.12 -10.70
CA LYS A 208 -17.42 -18.07 -10.62
C LYS A 208 -18.09 -18.32 -11.96
N ASN A 209 -18.08 -17.34 -12.85
CA ASN A 209 -18.63 -17.44 -14.21
C ASN A 209 -17.56 -17.79 -15.26
N ASN A 210 -16.41 -18.30 -14.84
CA ASN A 210 -15.29 -18.65 -15.72
C ASN A 210 -14.77 -17.50 -16.60
N ILE A 211 -14.87 -16.28 -16.12
CA ILE A 211 -14.35 -15.07 -16.78
C ILE A 211 -13.05 -14.65 -16.11
N CYS A 212 -12.00 -14.42 -16.87
CA CYS A 212 -10.74 -13.93 -16.37
C CYS A 212 -10.91 -12.51 -15.80
N PRO A 213 -10.64 -12.28 -14.50
CA PRO A 213 -10.82 -10.96 -13.91
C PRO A 213 -9.84 -9.91 -14.44
N ARG A 214 -8.71 -10.35 -15.04
CA ARG A 214 -7.67 -9.47 -15.58
C ARG A 214 -7.95 -8.97 -16.99
N CYS A 215 -8.41 -9.84 -17.90
CA CYS A 215 -8.58 -9.50 -19.31
C CYS A 215 -9.96 -9.83 -19.90
N GLY A 216 -10.88 -10.37 -19.12
CA GLY A 216 -12.24 -10.71 -19.56
C GLY A 216 -12.37 -11.99 -20.37
N SER A 217 -11.25 -12.63 -20.79
CA SER A 217 -11.29 -13.90 -21.55
C SER A 217 -11.73 -15.07 -20.68
N GLN A 218 -12.09 -16.19 -21.28
CA GLN A 218 -12.55 -17.39 -20.58
C GLN A 218 -11.45 -17.98 -19.67
N LEU A 219 -11.84 -18.49 -18.52
CA LEU A 219 -11.00 -19.32 -17.65
C LEU A 219 -11.23 -20.79 -18.01
N ILE A 220 -10.17 -21.51 -18.30
CA ILE A 220 -10.20 -22.93 -18.69
C ILE A 220 -9.42 -23.77 -17.67
N LYS A 221 -9.96 -24.95 -17.37
CA LYS A 221 -9.29 -25.92 -16.48
C LYS A 221 -8.05 -26.48 -17.18
N ARG A 222 -6.91 -26.44 -16.50
CA ARG A 222 -5.62 -26.94 -16.98
C ARG A 222 -5.05 -27.91 -15.96
N ARG A 223 -4.20 -28.83 -16.40
CA ARG A 223 -3.48 -29.76 -15.54
C ARG A 223 -2.03 -29.32 -15.46
N GLY A 224 -1.52 -29.07 -14.26
CA GLY A 224 -0.14 -28.73 -13.97
C GLY A 224 0.57 -29.83 -13.17
N LYS A 225 1.84 -29.59 -12.87
CA LYS A 225 2.70 -30.53 -12.10
C LYS A 225 2.11 -30.86 -10.72
N TYR A 226 1.39 -29.92 -10.09
CA TYR A 226 0.87 -30.04 -8.73
C TYR A 226 -0.66 -30.19 -8.67
N GLY A 227 -1.31 -30.52 -9.78
CA GLY A 227 -2.76 -30.70 -9.83
C GLY A 227 -3.45 -29.88 -10.92
N SER A 228 -4.79 -29.86 -10.86
CA SER A 228 -5.60 -29.06 -11.77
C SER A 228 -5.73 -27.62 -11.27
N PHE A 229 -5.72 -26.65 -12.16
CA PHE A 229 -5.93 -25.23 -11.90
C PHE A 229 -6.71 -24.59 -13.04
N TYR A 230 -7.26 -23.41 -12.80
CA TYR A 230 -7.88 -22.60 -13.86
C TYR A 230 -6.89 -21.55 -14.36
N GLY A 231 -6.74 -21.47 -15.68
CA GLY A 231 -5.88 -20.48 -16.34
C GLY A 231 -6.62 -19.71 -17.42
N CYS A 232 -6.18 -18.49 -17.68
CA CYS A 232 -6.76 -17.66 -18.74
C CYS A 232 -6.54 -18.30 -20.12
N SER A 233 -7.59 -18.32 -20.95
CA SER A 233 -7.51 -18.79 -22.34
C SER A 233 -6.60 -17.93 -23.21
N ASN A 234 -6.42 -16.66 -22.85
CA ASN A 234 -5.56 -15.69 -23.55
C ASN A 234 -4.07 -15.80 -23.16
N TYR A 235 -3.63 -16.95 -22.61
CA TYR A 235 -2.21 -17.22 -22.40
C TYR A 235 -1.49 -17.36 -23.76
N PRO A 236 -0.29 -16.81 -23.94
CA PRO A 236 0.62 -16.21 -22.94
C PRO A 236 0.44 -14.71 -22.68
N LYS A 237 -0.46 -14.03 -23.39
CA LYS A 237 -0.71 -12.58 -23.21
C LYS A 237 -1.27 -12.26 -21.82
N CYS A 238 -2.13 -13.12 -21.29
CA CYS A 238 -2.64 -13.03 -19.93
C CYS A 238 -2.24 -14.27 -19.12
N LYS A 239 -1.49 -14.07 -18.04
CA LYS A 239 -0.95 -15.14 -17.19
C LYS A 239 -1.77 -15.35 -15.90
N PHE A 240 -3.05 -14.95 -15.89
CA PHE A 240 -3.90 -15.13 -14.72
C PHE A 240 -4.20 -16.63 -14.50
N THR A 241 -4.03 -17.08 -13.25
CA THR A 241 -4.38 -18.44 -12.79
C THR A 241 -5.01 -18.39 -11.41
N PHE A 242 -5.85 -19.38 -11.08
CA PHE A 242 -6.35 -19.62 -9.71
C PHE A 242 -6.63 -21.11 -9.49
N ASN A 243 -6.61 -21.53 -8.24
CA ASN A 243 -6.94 -22.89 -7.78
C ASN A 243 -8.34 -22.91 -7.16
#